data_95ddea7c4976141b2ab09eb8c698f6b7
#
_entry.id   95ddea7c4976141b2ab09eb8c698f6b7
#
_cell.length_a   1.000
_cell.length_b   1.000
_cell.length_c   1.000
_cell.angle_alpha   90.00
_cell.angle_beta   90.00
_cell.angle_gamma   90.00
#
_symmetry.space_group_name_H-M   'P 1'
#
loop_
_entity.id
_entity.type
_entity.pdbx_description
1 polymer ?
#
loop_
_entity_poly.entity_id
_entity_poly.type
_entity_poly.pdbx_seq_one_letter_code
_entity_poly.pdbx_strand_id
1 'polypeptide(L)'
;VMVGGRGDKTLNRSLNRASNDIARQPGSSIKPLAVYGPALDTGTYSLASAIDDAPYYYSGTDAKLVTNFTKGEYRGLMTLREALTVSQNVPAVKILSKLTPQVGYNYLEKFGISTLVSPKNAINGAHDVVQSLALGGMTRGVSNIDMCSAYAAIANKGTYTKPIYYTKVLDSEGNIIIDNSVPETHKVLNENSDWLLIQGLRSVA
;
A
#
# COMPACT_ATOMS: atom_id res chain seq x y z
N VAL A 1 -9.67 10.42 6.83
CA VAL A 1 -10.92 10.98 6.27
C VAL A 1 -11.90 9.86 6.02
N MET A 2 -12.99 9.81 6.78
CA MET A 2 -13.99 8.74 6.69
C MET A 2 -15.15 9.09 5.74
N VAL A 3 -15.34 10.36 5.44
CA VAL A 3 -16.35 10.87 4.52
C VAL A 3 -15.71 11.87 3.57
N GLY A 4 -15.91 11.67 2.28
CA GLY A 4 -15.32 12.52 1.23
C GLY A 4 -16.34 12.97 0.20
N GLY A 5 -16.24 14.23 -0.23
CA GLY A 5 -17.03 14.82 -1.30
C GLY A 5 -16.80 16.33 -1.37
N ARG A 6 -17.17 16.93 -2.50
CA ARG A 6 -17.11 18.38 -2.72
C ARG A 6 -18.50 18.94 -3.00
N GLY A 7 -18.69 20.22 -2.66
CA GLY A 7 -19.92 20.97 -2.88
C GLY A 7 -21.04 20.64 -1.89
N ASP A 8 -22.16 21.33 -2.07
CA ASP A 8 -23.34 21.16 -1.23
C ASP A 8 -23.99 19.80 -1.44
N LYS A 9 -24.45 19.21 -0.35
CA LYS A 9 -25.13 17.91 -0.36
C LYS A 9 -26.64 18.14 -0.49
N THR A 10 -27.13 18.02 -1.69
CA THR A 10 -28.58 18.23 -1.99
C THR A 10 -29.39 16.94 -1.91
N LEU A 11 -28.70 15.77 -1.89
CA LEU A 11 -29.35 14.46 -1.84
C LEU A 11 -28.85 13.64 -0.64
N ASN A 12 -29.78 12.92 -0.02
CA ASN A 12 -29.46 11.90 0.97
C ASN A 12 -28.72 10.73 0.29
N ARG A 13 -27.82 10.05 1.04
CA ARG A 13 -27.02 8.93 0.55
C ARG A 13 -26.16 9.26 -0.68
N SER A 14 -25.65 10.49 -0.75
CA SER A 14 -24.70 10.88 -1.79
C SER A 14 -23.40 10.06 -1.67
N LEU A 15 -22.72 9.87 -2.81
CA LEU A 15 -21.49 9.08 -2.90
C LEU A 15 -20.43 9.54 -1.90
N ASN A 16 -19.96 8.61 -1.07
CA ASN A 16 -18.80 8.83 -0.20
C ASN A 16 -17.50 8.49 -0.96
N ARG A 17 -16.72 9.51 -1.33
CA ARG A 17 -15.46 9.32 -2.08
C ARG A 17 -14.29 8.84 -1.22
N ALA A 18 -14.47 8.69 0.08
CA ALA A 18 -13.44 8.13 0.96
C ALA A 18 -13.58 6.61 1.17
N SER A 19 -14.78 6.06 0.89
CA SER A 19 -15.09 4.64 1.08
C SER A 19 -14.61 3.77 -0.07
N ASN A 20 -14.74 2.46 0.12
CA ASN A 20 -14.30 1.43 -0.84
C ASN A 20 -15.07 1.43 -2.16
N ASP A 21 -16.19 2.12 -2.24
CA ASP A 21 -16.95 2.30 -3.50
C ASP A 21 -16.16 3.11 -4.54
N ILE A 22 -15.18 3.90 -4.08
CA ILE A 22 -14.30 4.71 -4.93
C ILE A 22 -12.86 4.36 -4.66
N ALA A 23 -12.30 3.52 -5.52
CA ALA A 23 -10.87 3.21 -5.54
C ALA A 23 -10.17 3.97 -6.67
N ARG A 24 -8.90 4.30 -6.43
CA ARG A 24 -8.01 4.95 -7.41
C ARG A 24 -6.63 4.32 -7.38
N GLN A 25 -5.93 4.42 -8.51
CA GLN A 25 -4.53 3.97 -8.58
C GLN A 25 -3.68 4.75 -7.58
N PRO A 26 -3.02 4.09 -6.62
CA PRO A 26 -2.24 4.76 -5.59
C PRO A 26 -0.92 5.32 -6.10
N GLY A 27 -0.44 4.83 -7.25
CA GLY A 27 0.88 5.18 -7.76
C GLY A 27 1.99 4.86 -6.76
N SER A 28 3.03 5.66 -6.73
CA SER A 28 4.21 5.44 -5.88
C SER A 28 3.93 5.46 -4.37
N SER A 29 2.78 5.95 -3.91
CA SER A 29 2.42 5.88 -2.50
C SER A 29 2.20 4.44 -1.99
N ILE A 30 2.09 3.47 -2.88
CA ILE A 30 2.02 2.05 -2.49
C ILE A 30 3.40 1.46 -2.14
N LYS A 31 4.51 2.06 -2.62
CA LYS A 31 5.87 1.52 -2.46
C LYS A 31 6.25 1.20 -1.01
N PRO A 32 5.99 2.07 -0.02
CA PRO A 32 6.27 1.76 1.37
C PRO A 32 5.54 0.51 1.88
N LEU A 33 4.30 0.29 1.42
CA LEU A 33 3.42 -0.78 1.89
C LEU A 33 3.69 -2.13 1.19
N ALA A 34 3.88 -2.10 -0.14
CA ALA A 34 4.03 -3.31 -0.96
C ALA A 34 5.47 -3.74 -1.19
N VAL A 35 6.46 -2.83 -1.01
CA VAL A 35 7.85 -3.06 -1.40
C VAL A 35 8.80 -2.88 -0.23
N TYR A 36 8.94 -1.65 0.28
CA TYR A 36 9.98 -1.31 1.24
C TYR A 36 9.70 -1.86 2.65
N GLY A 37 8.46 -1.79 3.14
CA GLY A 37 8.06 -2.42 4.39
C GLY A 37 8.31 -3.92 4.38
N PRO A 38 7.78 -4.68 3.40
CA PRO A 38 8.09 -6.10 3.24
C PRO A 38 9.58 -6.42 3.12
N ALA A 39 10.34 -5.61 2.37
CA ALA A 39 11.78 -5.81 2.18
C ALA A 39 12.56 -5.73 3.50
N LEU A 40 12.20 -4.78 4.36
CA LEU A 40 12.79 -4.60 5.68
C LEU A 40 12.30 -5.68 6.66
N ASP A 41 11.01 -6.01 6.62
CA ASP A 41 10.38 -6.92 7.59
C ASP A 41 10.80 -8.38 7.39
N THR A 42 11.03 -8.79 6.14
CA THR A 42 11.57 -10.12 5.82
C THR A 42 13.09 -10.23 6.05
N GLY A 43 13.76 -9.12 6.36
CA GLY A 43 15.21 -9.07 6.51
C GLY A 43 15.98 -9.26 5.19
N THR A 44 15.29 -9.23 4.05
CA THR A 44 15.92 -9.40 2.73
C THR A 44 16.79 -8.20 2.38
N TYR A 45 16.40 -7.00 2.85
CA TYR A 45 17.11 -5.75 2.66
C TYR A 45 17.18 -4.93 3.96
N SER A 46 18.17 -4.06 4.02
CA SER A 46 18.28 -2.96 4.99
C SER A 46 18.25 -1.63 4.25
N LEU A 47 18.10 -0.52 4.96
CA LEU A 47 18.16 0.82 4.35
C LEU A 47 19.52 1.12 3.67
N ALA A 48 20.60 0.43 4.09
CA ALA A 48 21.94 0.55 3.51
C ALA A 48 22.20 -0.44 2.38
N SER A 49 21.29 -1.38 2.11
CA SER A 49 21.45 -2.34 1.01
C SER A 49 21.55 -1.63 -0.32
N ALA A 50 22.53 -2.01 -1.13
CA ALA A 50 22.71 -1.48 -2.47
C ALA A 50 21.72 -2.12 -3.44
N ILE A 51 21.16 -1.30 -4.31
CA ILE A 51 20.30 -1.69 -5.42
C ILE A 51 20.72 -0.92 -6.67
N ASP A 52 20.76 -1.61 -7.80
CA ASP A 52 21.15 -1.01 -9.06
C ASP A 52 19.94 -0.44 -9.80
N ASP A 53 19.94 0.87 -10.05
CA ASP A 53 18.99 1.57 -10.91
C ASP A 53 19.55 1.60 -12.34
N ALA A 54 19.38 0.50 -13.07
CA ALA A 54 19.77 0.33 -14.47
C ALA A 54 18.60 -0.26 -15.26
N PRO A 55 18.62 -0.22 -16.60
CA PRO A 55 17.54 -0.76 -17.44
C PRO A 55 17.05 -2.12 -16.97
N TYR A 56 15.76 -2.25 -16.73
CA TYR A 56 15.12 -3.47 -16.22
C TYR A 56 13.78 -3.70 -16.92
N TYR A 57 13.48 -4.94 -17.26
CA TYR A 57 12.25 -5.30 -17.95
C TYR A 57 11.35 -6.12 -17.03
N TYR A 58 10.04 -5.92 -17.16
CA TYR A 58 9.07 -6.81 -16.53
C TYR A 58 9.25 -8.23 -17.08
N SER A 59 8.97 -9.24 -16.25
CA SER A 59 8.97 -10.64 -16.69
C SER A 59 7.76 -10.93 -17.57
N GLY A 60 7.92 -11.83 -18.54
CA GLY A 60 6.82 -12.27 -19.42
C GLY A 60 7.18 -12.18 -20.91
N THR A 61 6.25 -12.62 -21.76
CA THR A 61 6.45 -12.67 -23.22
C THR A 61 6.54 -11.28 -23.87
N ASP A 62 5.81 -10.30 -23.29
CA ASP A 62 5.81 -8.89 -23.74
C ASP A 62 6.60 -8.03 -22.75
N ALA A 63 7.86 -8.38 -22.53
CA ALA A 63 8.72 -7.72 -21.56
C ALA A 63 8.83 -6.19 -21.85
N LYS A 64 8.08 -5.39 -21.10
CA LYS A 64 8.13 -3.93 -21.17
C LYS A 64 9.22 -3.38 -20.28
N LEU A 65 9.92 -2.34 -20.77
CA LEU A 65 10.92 -1.62 -19.98
C LEU A 65 10.24 -0.92 -18.80
N VAL A 66 10.77 -1.09 -17.59
CA VAL A 66 10.40 -0.29 -16.42
C VAL A 66 11.04 1.09 -16.58
N THR A 67 10.23 2.14 -16.52
CA THR A 67 10.71 3.52 -16.68
C THR A 67 10.67 4.26 -15.35
N ASN A 68 11.72 5.01 -15.05
CA ASN A 68 11.72 5.99 -13.96
C ASN A 68 10.86 7.21 -14.32
N PHE A 69 10.65 8.13 -13.38
CA PHE A 69 9.89 9.36 -13.62
C PHE A 69 10.49 10.16 -14.78
N THR A 70 11.82 10.36 -14.78
CA THR A 70 12.54 10.89 -15.94
C THR A 70 12.92 9.72 -16.84
N LYS A 71 12.27 9.65 -18.00
CA LYS A 71 12.49 8.56 -18.95
C LYS A 71 13.93 8.53 -19.44
N GLY A 72 14.52 7.33 -19.45
CA GLY A 72 15.88 7.09 -19.93
C GLY A 72 16.99 7.51 -18.96
N GLU A 73 16.66 8.07 -17.80
CA GLU A 73 17.63 8.38 -16.77
C GLU A 73 17.69 7.27 -15.70
N TYR A 74 18.91 6.85 -15.42
CA TYR A 74 19.22 5.86 -14.40
C TYR A 74 20.33 6.40 -13.50
N ARG A 75 20.25 6.10 -12.21
CA ARG A 75 21.20 6.61 -11.20
C ARG A 75 22.33 5.64 -10.88
N GLY A 76 22.27 4.42 -11.45
CA GLY A 76 23.23 3.36 -11.15
C GLY A 76 23.05 2.81 -9.73
N LEU A 77 24.15 2.43 -9.11
CA LEU A 77 24.14 1.84 -7.77
C LEU A 77 23.76 2.88 -6.70
N MET A 78 22.72 2.58 -5.94
CA MET A 78 22.19 3.44 -4.89
C MET A 78 21.74 2.62 -3.69
N THR A 79 21.57 3.25 -2.53
CA THR A 79 21.03 2.58 -1.34
C THR A 79 19.52 2.44 -1.42
N LEU A 80 18.96 1.48 -0.67
CA LEU A 80 17.51 1.33 -0.53
C LEU A 80 16.87 2.63 0.00
N ARG A 81 17.54 3.33 0.94
CA ARG A 81 17.11 4.63 1.46
C ARG A 81 16.99 5.67 0.35
N GLU A 82 18.03 5.82 -0.48
CA GLU A 82 18.02 6.76 -1.60
C GLU A 82 16.92 6.43 -2.61
N ALA A 83 16.77 5.13 -2.94
CA ALA A 83 15.72 4.68 -3.86
C ALA A 83 14.31 5.02 -3.35
N LEU A 84 14.07 4.89 -2.05
CA LEU A 84 12.82 5.30 -1.40
C LEU A 84 12.69 6.83 -1.43
N THR A 85 13.72 7.57 -1.03
CA THR A 85 13.73 9.04 -0.95
C THR A 85 13.35 9.71 -2.26
N VAL A 86 13.94 9.26 -3.36
CA VAL A 86 13.66 9.83 -4.70
C VAL A 86 12.58 9.06 -5.46
N SER A 87 11.95 8.09 -4.80
CA SER A 87 10.85 7.30 -5.35
C SER A 87 11.16 6.63 -6.70
N GLN A 88 12.39 6.10 -6.85
CA GLN A 88 12.81 5.43 -8.08
C GLN A 88 11.94 4.20 -8.38
N ASN A 89 11.60 4.01 -9.66
CA ASN A 89 10.70 2.92 -10.09
C ASN A 89 11.44 1.61 -10.29
N VAL A 90 12.58 1.63 -10.98
CA VAL A 90 13.34 0.42 -11.29
C VAL A 90 13.78 -0.32 -10.02
N PRO A 91 14.39 0.34 -9.02
CA PRO A 91 14.68 -0.30 -7.73
C PRO A 91 13.45 -0.91 -7.07
N ALA A 92 12.32 -0.21 -7.04
CA ALA A 92 11.10 -0.72 -6.42
C ALA A 92 10.60 -2.02 -7.09
N VAL A 93 10.61 -2.06 -8.43
CA VAL A 93 10.21 -3.26 -9.19
C VAL A 93 11.22 -4.40 -8.98
N LYS A 94 12.53 -4.12 -9.00
CA LYS A 94 13.57 -5.12 -8.73
C LYS A 94 13.42 -5.74 -7.33
N ILE A 95 13.18 -4.92 -6.30
CA ILE A 95 12.97 -5.38 -4.93
C ILE A 95 11.74 -6.28 -4.85
N LEU A 96 10.59 -5.83 -5.37
CA LEU A 96 9.38 -6.65 -5.36
C LEU A 96 9.56 -7.94 -6.16
N SER A 97 10.27 -7.91 -7.28
CA SER A 97 10.57 -9.11 -8.07
C SER A 97 11.43 -10.11 -7.29
N LYS A 98 12.38 -9.63 -6.48
CA LYS A 98 13.21 -10.46 -5.61
C LYS A 98 12.43 -11.05 -4.44
N LEU A 99 11.54 -10.29 -3.84
CA LEU A 99 10.63 -10.73 -2.78
C LEU A 99 9.53 -11.66 -3.29
N THR A 100 9.17 -11.56 -4.53
CA THR A 100 7.99 -12.02 -5.28
C THR A 100 6.78 -11.08 -5.13
N PRO A 101 5.98 -10.90 -6.19
CA PRO A 101 4.74 -10.11 -6.14
C PRO A 101 3.73 -10.62 -5.10
N GLN A 102 3.73 -11.93 -4.82
CA GLN A 102 2.86 -12.52 -3.80
C GLN A 102 3.16 -12.00 -2.40
N VAL A 103 4.43 -11.76 -2.07
CA VAL A 103 4.79 -11.17 -0.77
C VAL A 103 4.22 -9.76 -0.64
N GLY A 104 4.41 -8.90 -1.64
CA GLY A 104 3.82 -7.56 -1.64
C GLY A 104 2.31 -7.57 -1.51
N TYR A 105 1.64 -8.45 -2.26
CA TYR A 105 0.20 -8.67 -2.18
C TYR A 105 -0.24 -9.05 -0.74
N ASN A 106 0.39 -10.04 -0.13
CA ASN A 106 0.06 -10.51 1.22
C ASN A 106 0.25 -9.42 2.29
N TYR A 107 1.28 -8.55 2.13
CA TYR A 107 1.45 -7.41 3.04
C TYR A 107 0.36 -6.36 2.84
N LEU A 108 -0.06 -6.08 1.62
CA LEU A 108 -1.20 -5.18 1.37
C LEU A 108 -2.51 -5.71 1.98
N GLU A 109 -2.76 -7.03 1.92
CA GLU A 109 -3.90 -7.64 2.65
C GLU A 109 -3.79 -7.39 4.16
N LYS A 110 -2.61 -7.60 4.74
CA LYS A 110 -2.37 -7.31 6.16
C LYS A 110 -2.52 -5.83 6.50
N PHE A 111 -2.17 -4.93 5.58
CA PHE A 111 -2.40 -3.49 5.73
C PHE A 111 -3.88 -3.09 5.55
N GLY A 112 -4.78 -4.04 5.32
CA GLY A 112 -6.22 -3.81 5.22
C GLY A 112 -6.68 -3.27 3.87
N ILE A 113 -5.90 -3.42 2.80
CA ILE A 113 -6.34 -3.03 1.45
C ILE A 113 -7.40 -4.02 0.97
N SER A 114 -8.65 -3.59 0.99
CA SER A 114 -9.83 -4.44 0.75
C SER A 114 -10.17 -4.64 -0.73
N THR A 115 -9.58 -3.82 -1.61
CA THR A 115 -9.88 -3.81 -3.05
C THR A 115 -8.99 -4.74 -3.89
N LEU A 116 -8.07 -5.46 -3.24
CA LEU A 116 -7.13 -6.37 -3.89
C LEU A 116 -7.84 -7.47 -4.67
N VAL A 117 -7.32 -7.77 -5.85
CA VAL A 117 -7.81 -8.85 -6.72
C VAL A 117 -6.81 -9.99 -6.76
N SER A 118 -7.18 -11.12 -6.19
CA SER A 118 -6.36 -12.34 -6.23
C SER A 118 -6.40 -12.99 -7.61
N PRO A 119 -5.42 -13.86 -7.96
CA PRO A 119 -5.46 -14.64 -9.21
C PRO A 119 -6.71 -15.50 -9.38
N LYS A 120 -7.29 -15.99 -8.27
CA LYS A 120 -8.55 -16.77 -8.30
C LYS A 120 -9.76 -15.93 -8.69
N ASN A 121 -9.75 -14.66 -8.36
CA ASN A 121 -10.84 -13.72 -8.60
C ASN A 121 -10.50 -12.73 -9.71
N ALA A 122 -9.59 -13.10 -10.61
CA ALA A 122 -9.12 -12.24 -11.69
C ALA A 122 -10.27 -11.64 -12.51
N ILE A 123 -10.20 -10.35 -12.80
CA ILE A 123 -11.20 -9.62 -13.58
C ILE A 123 -10.67 -9.49 -15.00
N ASN A 124 -11.28 -10.20 -15.95
CA ASN A 124 -10.81 -10.29 -17.34
C ASN A 124 -9.31 -10.68 -17.43
N GLY A 125 -8.87 -11.58 -16.56
CA GLY A 125 -7.48 -12.03 -16.46
C GLY A 125 -6.57 -11.10 -15.65
N ALA A 126 -7.01 -9.91 -15.24
CA ALA A 126 -6.24 -8.99 -14.44
C ALA A 126 -6.34 -9.34 -12.94
N HIS A 127 -5.19 -9.33 -12.26
CA HIS A 127 -5.06 -9.52 -10.81
C HIS A 127 -3.85 -8.73 -10.28
N ASP A 128 -3.73 -8.63 -8.95
CA ASP A 128 -2.74 -7.74 -8.32
C ASP A 128 -1.44 -8.45 -7.89
N VAL A 129 -1.31 -9.76 -8.14
CA VAL A 129 -0.06 -10.51 -7.89
C VAL A 129 0.85 -10.38 -9.12
N VAL A 130 1.33 -9.17 -9.38
CA VAL A 130 2.13 -8.78 -10.55
C VAL A 130 3.24 -7.80 -10.17
N GLN A 131 4.31 -7.73 -10.97
CA GLN A 131 5.43 -6.83 -10.69
C GLN A 131 5.04 -5.33 -10.71
N SER A 132 4.04 -4.94 -11.51
CA SER A 132 3.55 -3.56 -11.57
C SER A 132 2.87 -3.09 -10.26
N LEU A 133 2.54 -4.02 -9.34
CA LEU A 133 2.08 -3.70 -7.99
C LEU A 133 3.09 -2.80 -7.26
N ALA A 134 4.38 -2.97 -7.52
CA ALA A 134 5.43 -2.11 -6.96
C ALA A 134 5.24 -0.62 -7.26
N LEU A 135 4.53 -0.28 -8.33
CA LEU A 135 4.31 1.09 -8.79
C LEU A 135 2.84 1.54 -8.62
N GLY A 136 2.04 0.73 -7.96
CA GLY A 136 0.62 0.99 -7.75
C GLY A 136 -0.26 0.68 -8.97
N GLY A 137 0.23 -0.13 -9.91
CA GLY A 137 -0.57 -0.68 -11.00
C GLY A 137 -1.47 -1.79 -10.46
N MET A 138 -2.68 -1.45 -10.04
CA MET A 138 -3.65 -2.36 -9.43
C MET A 138 -4.91 -2.49 -10.28
N THR A 139 -5.57 -3.63 -10.20
CA THR A 139 -6.78 -3.93 -10.98
C THR A 139 -7.93 -2.97 -10.66
N ARG A 140 -8.18 -2.72 -9.37
CA ARG A 140 -9.22 -1.78 -8.90
C ARG A 140 -8.67 -0.48 -8.35
N GLY A 141 -7.41 -0.47 -7.91
CA GLY A 141 -6.83 0.62 -7.12
C GLY A 141 -7.14 0.47 -5.63
N VAL A 142 -7.00 1.56 -4.86
CA VAL A 142 -7.17 1.60 -3.39
C VAL A 142 -8.12 2.70 -3.00
N SER A 143 -8.93 2.47 -1.97
CA SER A 143 -9.78 3.50 -1.37
C SER A 143 -8.96 4.46 -0.48
N ASN A 144 -9.46 5.67 -0.30
CA ASN A 144 -8.78 6.65 0.57
C ASN A 144 -8.71 6.15 2.02
N ILE A 145 -9.75 5.50 2.51
CA ILE A 145 -9.79 4.98 3.88
C ILE A 145 -8.81 3.83 4.08
N ASP A 146 -8.70 2.91 3.13
CA ASP A 146 -7.74 1.79 3.22
C ASP A 146 -6.30 2.32 3.23
N MET A 147 -5.99 3.27 2.34
CA MET A 147 -4.66 3.89 2.29
C MET A 147 -4.34 4.63 3.59
N CYS A 148 -5.30 5.40 4.12
CA CYS A 148 -5.13 6.09 5.40
C CYS A 148 -4.88 5.11 6.56
N SER A 149 -5.63 4.02 6.61
CA SER A 149 -5.50 2.98 7.65
C SER A 149 -4.18 2.22 7.54
N ALA A 150 -3.72 1.95 6.32
CA ALA A 150 -2.43 1.31 6.07
C ALA A 150 -1.26 2.17 6.56
N TYR A 151 -1.28 3.47 6.27
CA TYR A 151 -0.26 4.39 6.79
C TYR A 151 -0.39 4.64 8.30
N ALA A 152 -1.61 4.59 8.85
CA ALA A 152 -1.81 4.64 10.30
C ALA A 152 -1.16 3.43 11.01
N ALA A 153 -1.13 2.26 10.36
CA ALA A 153 -0.43 1.09 10.89
C ALA A 153 1.09 1.33 11.03
N ILE A 154 1.71 2.01 10.05
CA ILE A 154 3.13 2.43 10.14
C ILE A 154 3.30 3.41 11.32
N ALA A 155 2.43 4.42 11.46
CA ALA A 155 2.49 5.36 12.58
C ALA A 155 2.22 4.68 13.95
N ASN A 156 1.63 3.49 13.96
CA ASN A 156 1.28 2.70 15.14
C ASN A 156 2.21 1.48 15.30
N LYS A 157 3.51 1.67 15.11
CA LYS A 157 4.54 0.65 15.32
C LYS A 157 4.28 -0.66 14.56
N GLY A 158 3.78 -0.57 13.33
CA GLY A 158 3.47 -1.71 12.48
C GLY A 158 2.19 -2.46 12.86
N THR A 159 1.31 -1.87 13.66
CA THR A 159 0.04 -2.47 14.09
C THR A 159 -1.13 -1.84 13.35
N TYR A 160 -1.77 -2.63 12.49
CA TYR A 160 -3.00 -2.22 11.83
C TYR A 160 -4.17 -2.21 12.80
N THR A 161 -5.01 -1.19 12.68
CA THR A 161 -6.28 -1.06 13.39
C THR A 161 -7.39 -0.86 12.36
N LYS A 162 -8.39 -1.73 12.38
CA LYS A 162 -9.53 -1.65 11.48
C LYS A 162 -10.30 -0.36 11.72
N PRO A 163 -10.55 0.47 10.68
CA PRO A 163 -11.29 1.69 10.85
C PRO A 163 -12.75 1.41 11.26
N ILE A 164 -13.24 2.16 12.22
CA ILE A 164 -14.62 2.11 12.69
C ILE A 164 -15.29 3.45 12.48
N TYR A 165 -16.58 3.46 12.13
CA TYR A 165 -17.36 4.66 11.87
C TYR A 165 -18.20 5.07 13.08
N TYR A 166 -18.49 4.12 13.98
CA TYR A 166 -19.25 4.30 15.21
C TYR A 166 -18.75 3.32 16.26
N THR A 167 -18.82 3.71 17.51
CA THR A 167 -18.39 2.86 18.64
C THR A 167 -19.52 1.96 19.11
N LYS A 168 -20.75 2.47 19.17
CA LYS A 168 -21.92 1.70 19.60
C LYS A 168 -23.15 2.07 18.80
N VAL A 169 -24.05 1.09 18.66
CA VAL A 169 -25.44 1.28 18.23
C VAL A 169 -26.33 0.79 19.36
N LEU A 170 -27.27 1.63 19.78
CA LEU A 170 -28.21 1.34 20.86
C LEU A 170 -29.62 1.24 20.30
N ASP A 171 -30.50 0.46 20.93
CA ASP A 171 -31.93 0.48 20.67
C ASP A 171 -32.62 1.67 21.37
N SER A 172 -33.93 1.77 21.25
CA SER A 172 -34.74 2.83 21.87
C SER A 172 -34.76 2.77 23.40
N GLU A 173 -34.43 1.63 23.97
CA GLU A 173 -34.39 1.38 25.43
C GLU A 173 -32.98 1.57 26.00
N GLY A 174 -31.97 1.82 25.15
CA GLY A 174 -30.57 2.03 25.54
C GLY A 174 -29.74 0.74 25.61
N ASN A 175 -30.27 -0.39 25.17
CA ASN A 175 -29.52 -1.65 25.10
C ASN A 175 -28.55 -1.61 23.92
N ILE A 176 -27.38 -2.21 24.10
CA ILE A 176 -26.34 -2.27 23.04
C ILE A 176 -26.73 -3.30 22.00
N ILE A 177 -26.96 -2.87 20.76
CA ILE A 177 -27.17 -3.74 19.58
C ILE A 177 -25.82 -4.11 18.94
N ILE A 178 -24.93 -3.13 18.81
CA ILE A 178 -23.58 -3.32 18.24
C ILE A 178 -22.58 -2.59 19.13
N ASP A 179 -21.48 -3.27 19.45
CA ASP A 179 -20.35 -2.68 20.16
C ASP A 179 -19.06 -2.81 19.34
N ASN A 180 -18.53 -1.68 18.87
CA ASN A 180 -17.26 -1.55 18.16
C ASN A 180 -16.24 -0.76 19.01
N SER A 181 -16.43 -0.67 20.35
CA SER A 181 -15.55 0.13 21.21
C SER A 181 -14.11 -0.37 21.19
N VAL A 182 -13.89 -1.65 20.89
CA VAL A 182 -12.57 -2.26 20.74
C VAL A 182 -12.40 -2.69 19.29
N PRO A 183 -11.72 -1.90 18.44
CA PRO A 183 -11.50 -2.26 17.05
C PRO A 183 -10.57 -3.47 16.91
N GLU A 184 -10.76 -4.25 15.85
CA GLU A 184 -9.86 -5.33 15.47
C GLU A 184 -8.46 -4.79 15.16
N THR A 185 -7.43 -5.42 15.72
CA THR A 185 -6.04 -5.05 15.49
C THR A 185 -5.20 -6.28 15.19
N HIS A 186 -4.15 -6.11 14.38
CA HIS A 186 -3.15 -7.14 14.17
C HIS A 186 -1.80 -6.54 13.75
N LYS A 187 -0.74 -7.31 13.95
CA LYS A 187 0.61 -6.91 13.55
C LYS A 187 0.81 -7.13 12.05
N VAL A 188 1.27 -6.08 11.36
CA VAL A 188 1.63 -6.13 9.93
C VAL A 188 3.15 -6.17 9.76
N LEU A 189 3.85 -5.27 10.43
CA LEU A 189 5.32 -5.21 10.47
C LEU A 189 5.80 -5.42 11.91
N ASN A 190 6.96 -6.00 12.10
CA ASN A 190 7.61 -5.96 13.40
C ASN A 190 8.07 -4.53 13.73
N GLU A 191 8.20 -4.21 15.01
CA GLU A 191 8.46 -2.85 15.46
C GLU A 191 9.80 -2.29 14.96
N ASN A 192 10.83 -3.14 14.83
CA ASN A 192 12.15 -2.72 14.33
C ASN A 192 12.10 -2.39 12.84
N SER A 193 11.42 -3.21 12.03
CA SER A 193 11.25 -2.99 10.58
C SER A 193 10.41 -1.75 10.32
N ASP A 194 9.38 -1.56 11.10
CA ASP A 194 8.52 -0.37 11.04
C ASP A 194 9.31 0.89 11.38
N TRP A 195 10.11 0.86 12.45
CA TRP A 195 11.01 1.96 12.81
C TRP A 195 11.98 2.29 11.66
N LEU A 196 12.60 1.27 11.05
CA LEU A 196 13.47 1.47 9.88
C LEU A 196 12.71 2.08 8.71
N LEU A 197 11.49 1.61 8.41
CA LEU A 197 10.65 2.17 7.36
C LEU A 197 10.35 3.65 7.62
N ILE A 198 10.00 4.02 8.85
CA ILE A 198 9.80 5.40 9.26
C ILE A 198 11.07 6.24 9.04
N GLN A 199 12.27 5.72 9.41
CA GLN A 199 13.53 6.42 9.16
C GLN A 199 13.80 6.63 7.66
N GLY A 200 13.40 5.67 6.82
CA GLY A 200 13.44 5.81 5.35
C GLY A 200 12.47 6.88 4.85
N LEU A 201 11.23 6.86 5.33
CA LEU A 201 10.19 7.83 4.94
C LEU A 201 10.51 9.27 5.36
N ARG A 202 11.15 9.46 6.52
CA ARG A 202 11.62 10.79 6.98
C ARG A 202 12.68 11.40 6.05
N SER A 203 13.33 10.61 5.23
CA SER A 203 14.29 11.11 4.22
C SER A 203 13.60 11.64 2.97
N VAL A 204 12.29 11.43 2.80
CA VAL A 204 11.47 11.92 1.66
C VAL A 204 10.97 13.34 1.92
N ALA A 205 10.85 13.75 3.18
CA ALA A 205 10.29 15.04 3.63
C ALA A 205 11.32 16.19 3.57
#